data_b0ff41c2163754cd5047325e92cbaa6c
#
_entry.id   b0ff41c2163754cd5047325e92cbaa6c
#
_cell.length_a   1.000
_cell.length_b   1.000
_cell.length_c   1.000
_cell.angle_alpha   90.00
_cell.angle_beta   90.00
_cell.angle_gamma   90.00
#
_symmetry.space_group_name_H-M   'P 1'
#
loop_
_entity.id
_entity.type
_entity.pdbx_description
1 polymer ?
#
loop_
_entity_poly.entity_id
_entity_poly.type
_entity_poly.pdbx_seq_one_letter_code
_entity_poly.pdbx_strand_id
1 'polypeptide(L)'
;MVAFPDTELATADGESFRPVQISELEIDWVTAAYDQFVADPQERFEFELDGQLYIASFIEFPAGLDTFWQIGVVVPRDDFVGPIKRTNQITLMISMAILALAILSVLLISRSISRPIVKLTVETEKIKSFNLASNEEINSPINEVHALSESISSMRTSLRAFKKYVPAELVRQLVNSGEEAQLGGSKKEMTILFTDIIGFTTITENMVPEALMLQLSSYLGDMATVVMKNEGTVDKYMGDGIMAFWGAPLEQKNHALRACHAALGMRHALSKFNQNWEVSFPTRIGIHTGETLVGNMGSTERMNYTVVGDSVNLTSRLEGANNFYGTDILVSQETYDQAKSEFYFRPLDIVTVKGRSTPVSLYELVGLHGQVEQKRLDMIKQFIIGFNAYIAQDWADGQAIFEQIRQEYPDDRPTEIYLKRCIHLQKFPPEGNWEPVTHLSAYIAK
;
A
#
# COMPACT_ATOMS: atom_id res chain seq x y z
N MET A 1 -81.94 -54.44 18.77
CA MET A 1 -80.99 -55.33 18.06
C MET A 1 -79.71 -54.51 17.84
N VAL A 2 -78.62 -55.00 18.33
CA VAL A 2 -77.31 -54.36 18.13
C VAL A 2 -76.54 -55.16 17.09
N ALA A 3 -76.17 -54.51 15.98
CA ALA A 3 -75.27 -55.12 15.02
C ALA A 3 -73.84 -54.62 15.30
N PHE A 4 -72.93 -55.47 15.65
CA PHE A 4 -71.54 -55.18 15.87
C PHE A 4 -70.69 -56.13 15.03
N PRO A 5 -69.63 -55.63 14.39
CA PRO A 5 -68.74 -56.50 13.65
C PRO A 5 -68.15 -57.56 14.58
N ASP A 6 -68.10 -58.78 14.09
CA ASP A 6 -67.52 -59.95 14.79
C ASP A 6 -68.24 -60.46 16.07
N THR A 7 -69.54 -60.06 16.30
CA THR A 7 -70.33 -60.51 17.42
C THR A 7 -71.56 -61.23 16.93
N GLU A 8 -71.95 -62.37 17.57
CA GLU A 8 -73.20 -63.02 17.25
C GLU A 8 -74.36 -62.10 17.64
N LEU A 9 -75.20 -61.76 16.64
CA LEU A 9 -76.23 -60.71 16.73
C LEU A 9 -77.45 -61.18 17.49
N ALA A 10 -77.56 -62.49 17.84
CA ALA A 10 -78.64 -63.05 18.60
C ALA A 10 -78.18 -64.26 19.37
N THR A 11 -78.61 -64.38 20.59
CA THR A 11 -78.40 -65.60 21.39
C THR A 11 -79.61 -66.50 21.24
N ALA A 12 -79.35 -67.82 21.12
CA ALA A 12 -80.41 -68.85 21.15
C ALA A 12 -80.82 -69.17 22.59
N ASP A 13 -82.05 -68.87 22.95
CA ASP A 13 -82.64 -69.23 24.20
C ASP A 13 -83.75 -70.21 23.94
N GLY A 14 -83.42 -71.48 23.92
CA GLY A 14 -84.37 -72.55 23.58
C GLY A 14 -84.84 -72.59 22.12
N GLU A 15 -86.04 -72.16 21.80
CA GLU A 15 -86.62 -72.14 20.44
C GLU A 15 -86.72 -70.74 19.84
N SER A 16 -86.26 -69.67 20.55
CA SER A 16 -86.37 -68.25 20.06
C SER A 16 -85.00 -67.51 20.04
N PHE A 17 -84.79 -66.79 19.01
CA PHE A 17 -83.67 -65.82 18.93
C PHE A 17 -84.09 -64.50 19.59
N ARG A 18 -83.31 -64.00 20.55
CA ARG A 18 -83.47 -62.64 21.12
C ARG A 18 -82.32 -61.72 20.70
N PRO A 19 -82.57 -60.43 20.49
CA PRO A 19 -81.52 -59.50 20.24
C PRO A 19 -80.57 -59.41 21.46
N VAL A 20 -79.26 -59.33 21.18
CA VAL A 20 -78.24 -59.11 22.20
C VAL A 20 -78.42 -57.70 22.81
N GLN A 21 -78.40 -57.63 24.16
CA GLN A 21 -78.41 -56.35 24.86
C GLN A 21 -76.99 -55.68 24.80
N ILE A 22 -76.90 -54.33 24.81
CA ILE A 22 -75.64 -53.62 24.78
C ILE A 22 -74.74 -54.02 25.95
N SER A 23 -75.30 -54.28 27.14
CA SER A 23 -74.62 -54.78 28.36
C SER A 23 -74.00 -56.18 28.19
N GLU A 24 -74.43 -56.94 27.21
CA GLU A 24 -73.98 -58.32 26.94
C GLU A 24 -72.84 -58.33 25.89
N LEU A 25 -72.49 -57.13 25.29
CA LEU A 25 -71.43 -57.05 24.28
C LEU A 25 -70.02 -57.13 24.85
N GLU A 26 -69.88 -57.05 26.20
CA GLU A 26 -68.52 -57.00 26.85
C GLU A 26 -67.57 -56.03 26.26
N ILE A 27 -68.09 -54.95 25.71
CA ILE A 27 -67.30 -53.88 25.08
C ILE A 27 -67.54 -52.59 25.84
N ASP A 28 -66.71 -52.36 26.84
CA ASP A 28 -66.87 -51.27 27.83
C ASP A 28 -67.15 -49.92 27.26
N TRP A 29 -66.39 -49.52 26.17
CA TRP A 29 -66.54 -48.21 25.54
C TRP A 29 -67.82 -48.04 24.75
N VAL A 30 -68.44 -49.11 24.24
CA VAL A 30 -69.71 -49.05 23.55
C VAL A 30 -70.84 -48.94 24.61
N THR A 31 -70.72 -49.66 25.69
CA THR A 31 -71.66 -49.61 26.83
C THR A 31 -71.64 -48.23 27.46
N ALA A 32 -70.44 -47.67 27.73
CA ALA A 32 -70.29 -46.33 28.30
C ALA A 32 -70.85 -45.26 27.41
N ALA A 33 -70.62 -45.37 26.09
CA ALA A 33 -71.22 -44.43 25.11
C ALA A 33 -72.73 -44.46 25.10
N TYR A 34 -73.33 -45.66 25.20
CA TYR A 34 -74.78 -45.79 25.20
C TYR A 34 -75.39 -45.32 26.55
N ASP A 35 -74.79 -45.59 27.65
CA ASP A 35 -75.23 -45.13 28.98
C ASP A 35 -75.18 -43.55 29.02
N GLN A 36 -74.15 -42.96 28.47
CA GLN A 36 -74.08 -41.55 28.43
C GLN A 36 -75.13 -40.95 27.47
N PHE A 37 -75.34 -41.56 26.30
CA PHE A 37 -76.39 -41.13 25.36
C PHE A 37 -77.77 -41.24 25.99
N VAL A 38 -78.08 -42.29 26.78
CA VAL A 38 -79.38 -42.47 27.50
C VAL A 38 -79.53 -41.35 28.54
N ALA A 39 -78.45 -40.99 29.24
CA ALA A 39 -78.46 -39.97 30.28
C ALA A 39 -78.63 -38.55 29.75
N ASP A 40 -78.02 -38.27 28.62
CA ASP A 40 -78.09 -36.96 27.94
C ASP A 40 -78.07 -37.21 26.42
N PRO A 41 -79.27 -37.25 25.78
CA PRO A 41 -79.36 -37.53 24.34
C PRO A 41 -78.79 -36.44 23.46
N GLN A 42 -77.56 -36.62 23.04
CA GLN A 42 -76.90 -35.78 22.06
C GLN A 42 -76.55 -36.57 20.79
N GLU A 43 -76.74 -36.00 19.60
CA GLU A 43 -76.42 -36.73 18.39
C GLU A 43 -74.92 -37.03 18.23
N ARG A 44 -74.10 -36.25 18.90
CA ARG A 44 -72.61 -36.42 18.86
C ARG A 44 -71.99 -35.89 20.16
N PHE A 45 -71.13 -36.67 20.77
CA PHE A 45 -70.37 -36.30 21.98
C PHE A 45 -69.04 -37.01 22.06
N GLU A 46 -68.13 -36.46 22.85
CA GLU A 46 -66.85 -37.10 23.19
C GLU A 46 -66.89 -37.54 24.68
N PHE A 47 -66.33 -38.68 24.97
CA PHE A 47 -66.18 -39.15 26.34
C PHE A 47 -64.82 -39.80 26.53
N GLU A 48 -64.39 -39.84 27.76
CA GLU A 48 -63.14 -40.49 28.18
C GLU A 48 -63.40 -41.76 28.97
N LEU A 49 -62.79 -42.87 28.59
CA LEU A 49 -62.81 -44.11 29.29
C LEU A 49 -61.40 -44.70 29.38
N ASP A 50 -60.90 -45.01 30.56
CA ASP A 50 -59.57 -45.57 30.84
C ASP A 50 -58.41 -44.72 30.24
N GLY A 51 -58.58 -43.39 30.25
CA GLY A 51 -57.56 -42.42 29.68
C GLY A 51 -57.57 -42.35 28.18
N GLN A 52 -58.51 -42.98 27.48
CA GLN A 52 -58.69 -42.92 26.04
C GLN A 52 -59.95 -42.12 25.69
N LEU A 53 -59.83 -41.17 24.74
CA LEU A 53 -60.96 -40.39 24.24
C LEU A 53 -61.67 -41.11 23.11
N TYR A 54 -62.98 -41.17 23.21
CA TYR A 54 -63.84 -41.76 22.20
C TYR A 54 -64.82 -40.74 21.68
N ILE A 55 -65.17 -40.88 20.40
CA ILE A 55 -66.21 -40.11 19.75
C ILE A 55 -67.39 -41.01 19.52
N ALA A 56 -68.53 -40.61 20.06
CA ALA A 56 -69.80 -41.29 19.83
C ALA A 56 -70.75 -40.45 18.99
N SER A 57 -71.43 -41.04 18.03
CA SER A 57 -72.49 -40.43 17.28
C SER A 57 -73.68 -41.33 17.16
N PHE A 58 -74.85 -40.90 17.61
CA PHE A 58 -76.11 -41.62 17.53
C PHE A 58 -77.07 -40.92 16.64
N ILE A 59 -77.58 -41.60 15.61
CA ILE A 59 -78.47 -41.04 14.61
C ILE A 59 -79.70 -41.88 14.53
N GLU A 60 -80.88 -41.25 14.55
CA GLU A 60 -82.15 -41.97 14.37
C GLU A 60 -82.27 -42.43 12.91
N PHE A 61 -82.76 -43.70 12.79
CA PHE A 61 -82.99 -44.24 11.46
C PHE A 61 -84.17 -43.49 10.80
N PRO A 62 -84.07 -43.13 9.49
CA PRO A 62 -85.16 -42.40 8.86
C PRO A 62 -86.52 -43.08 8.97
N ALA A 63 -87.52 -42.24 9.26
CA ALA A 63 -88.90 -42.71 9.47
C ALA A 63 -89.45 -43.50 8.27
N GLY A 64 -89.89 -44.76 8.52
CA GLY A 64 -90.49 -45.64 7.49
C GLY A 64 -90.58 -47.08 7.90
N LEU A 65 -90.10 -47.49 9.07
CA LEU A 65 -90.21 -48.78 9.63
C LEU A 65 -90.96 -48.66 11.01
N ASP A 66 -91.88 -49.59 11.36
CA ASP A 66 -92.68 -49.56 12.60
C ASP A 66 -91.82 -49.74 13.88
N THR A 67 -90.53 -49.55 13.81
CA THR A 67 -89.57 -49.69 14.90
C THR A 67 -88.57 -48.55 14.93
N PHE A 68 -88.40 -47.97 16.14
CA PHE A 68 -87.41 -46.92 16.39
C PHE A 68 -86.02 -47.51 16.45
N TRP A 69 -85.28 -47.45 15.29
CA TRP A 69 -83.90 -47.90 15.20
C TRP A 69 -82.98 -46.71 15.33
N GLN A 70 -81.90 -46.85 16.09
CA GLN A 70 -80.80 -45.90 16.20
C GLN A 70 -79.55 -46.57 15.77
N ILE A 71 -78.75 -45.81 15.02
CA ILE A 71 -77.37 -46.18 14.58
C ILE A 71 -76.43 -45.45 15.50
N GLY A 72 -75.71 -46.18 16.36
CA GLY A 72 -74.60 -45.65 17.17
C GLY A 72 -73.30 -46.04 16.55
N VAL A 73 -72.45 -45.04 16.31
CA VAL A 73 -71.08 -45.22 15.88
C VAL A 73 -70.21 -44.71 17.01
N VAL A 74 -69.40 -45.56 17.60
CA VAL A 74 -68.40 -45.17 18.60
C VAL A 74 -67.03 -45.57 18.12
N VAL A 75 -66.11 -44.71 18.22
CA VAL A 75 -64.77 -44.93 17.70
C VAL A 75 -63.73 -44.26 18.61
N PRO A 76 -62.57 -44.87 18.81
CA PRO A 76 -61.45 -44.20 19.47
C PRO A 76 -61.02 -43.01 18.70
N ARG A 77 -60.85 -41.82 19.33
CA ARG A 77 -60.42 -40.60 18.72
C ARG A 77 -59.06 -40.77 18.07
N ASP A 78 -58.18 -41.58 18.67
CA ASP A 78 -56.79 -41.75 18.16
C ASP A 78 -56.78 -42.54 16.86
N ASP A 79 -57.79 -43.31 16.49
CA ASP A 79 -57.86 -43.95 15.18
C ASP A 79 -57.98 -42.97 14.02
N PHE A 80 -58.58 -41.80 14.26
CA PHE A 80 -58.68 -40.72 13.31
C PHE A 80 -57.53 -39.71 13.41
N VAL A 81 -57.14 -39.38 14.67
CA VAL A 81 -56.16 -38.31 14.93
C VAL A 81 -54.74 -38.86 14.96
N GLY A 82 -54.56 -40.12 15.31
CA GLY A 82 -53.24 -40.77 15.40
C GLY A 82 -52.44 -40.73 14.11
N PRO A 83 -52.98 -41.15 12.96
CA PRO A 83 -52.30 -41.01 11.66
C PRO A 83 -51.94 -39.57 11.30
N ILE A 84 -52.80 -38.60 11.65
CA ILE A 84 -52.59 -37.18 11.40
C ILE A 84 -51.45 -36.66 12.28
N LYS A 85 -51.41 -36.99 13.58
CA LYS A 85 -50.33 -36.62 14.50
C LYS A 85 -48.99 -37.17 14.04
N ARG A 86 -48.95 -38.46 13.66
CA ARG A 86 -47.74 -39.12 13.15
C ARG A 86 -47.25 -38.46 11.83
N THR A 87 -48.19 -38.19 10.91
CA THR A 87 -47.86 -37.52 9.63
C THR A 87 -47.32 -36.12 9.88
N ASN A 88 -47.93 -35.36 10.81
CA ASN A 88 -47.44 -34.02 11.17
C ASN A 88 -46.04 -34.06 11.81
N GLN A 89 -45.74 -35.03 12.68
CA GLN A 89 -44.39 -35.19 13.25
C GLN A 89 -43.35 -35.53 12.19
N ILE A 90 -43.69 -36.44 11.27
CA ILE A 90 -42.78 -36.78 10.14
C ILE A 90 -42.57 -35.57 9.25
N THR A 91 -43.62 -34.83 8.91
CA THR A 91 -43.56 -33.63 8.12
C THR A 91 -42.68 -32.54 8.80
N LEU A 92 -42.85 -32.37 10.12
CA LEU A 92 -42.02 -31.41 10.88
C LEU A 92 -40.54 -31.81 10.87
N MET A 93 -40.25 -33.11 11.08
CA MET A 93 -38.85 -33.62 11.04
C MET A 93 -38.21 -33.42 9.64
N ILE A 94 -38.97 -33.73 8.57
CA ILE A 94 -38.51 -33.52 7.19
C ILE A 94 -38.27 -32.03 6.95
N SER A 95 -39.21 -31.17 7.37
CA SER A 95 -39.07 -29.69 7.20
C SER A 95 -37.86 -29.16 7.93
N MET A 96 -37.59 -29.59 9.15
CA MET A 96 -36.39 -29.23 9.90
C MET A 96 -35.09 -29.71 9.22
N ALA A 97 -35.11 -30.95 8.71
CA ALA A 97 -33.96 -31.49 7.96
C ALA A 97 -33.66 -30.71 6.70
N ILE A 98 -34.70 -30.33 5.93
CA ILE A 98 -34.55 -29.47 4.73
C ILE A 98 -34.04 -28.12 5.13
N LEU A 99 -34.55 -27.50 6.17
CA LEU A 99 -34.09 -26.20 6.68
C LEU A 99 -32.62 -26.26 7.10
N ALA A 100 -32.24 -27.28 7.86
CA ALA A 100 -30.85 -27.48 8.26
C ALA A 100 -29.90 -27.65 7.03
N LEU A 101 -30.34 -28.46 6.06
CA LEU A 101 -29.59 -28.63 4.80
C LEU A 101 -29.46 -27.32 4.01
N ALA A 102 -30.53 -26.53 3.93
CA ALA A 102 -30.52 -25.23 3.30
C ALA A 102 -29.53 -24.26 3.98
N ILE A 103 -29.56 -24.18 5.31
CA ILE A 103 -28.64 -23.36 6.09
C ILE A 103 -27.17 -23.81 5.84
N LEU A 104 -26.93 -25.13 5.91
CA LEU A 104 -25.60 -25.69 5.64
C LEU A 104 -25.13 -25.35 4.23
N SER A 105 -25.99 -25.48 3.23
CA SER A 105 -25.69 -25.12 1.85
C SER A 105 -25.32 -23.63 1.70
N VAL A 106 -26.08 -22.73 2.31
CA VAL A 106 -25.78 -21.29 2.31
C VAL A 106 -24.43 -21.00 2.97
N LEU A 107 -24.12 -21.66 4.09
CA LEU A 107 -22.84 -21.49 4.78
C LEU A 107 -21.67 -22.00 3.93
N LEU A 108 -21.84 -23.13 3.23
CA LEU A 108 -20.83 -23.68 2.34
C LEU A 108 -20.60 -22.77 1.14
N ILE A 109 -21.65 -22.29 0.47
CA ILE A 109 -21.57 -21.34 -0.63
C ILE A 109 -20.91 -20.04 -0.18
N SER A 110 -21.32 -19.50 0.97
CA SER A 110 -20.71 -18.29 1.52
C SER A 110 -19.21 -18.44 1.77
N ARG A 111 -18.78 -19.56 2.30
CA ARG A 111 -17.35 -19.83 2.57
C ARG A 111 -16.55 -20.11 1.30
N SER A 112 -17.14 -20.83 0.36
CA SER A 112 -16.42 -21.32 -0.82
C SER A 112 -16.42 -20.33 -1.98
N ILE A 113 -17.41 -19.45 -2.08
CA ILE A 113 -17.56 -18.48 -3.17
C ILE A 113 -17.49 -17.04 -2.66
N SER A 114 -18.46 -16.63 -1.81
CA SER A 114 -18.63 -15.21 -1.48
C SER A 114 -17.44 -14.61 -0.75
N ARG A 115 -16.92 -15.32 0.28
CA ARG A 115 -15.78 -14.81 1.06
C ARG A 115 -14.50 -14.66 0.23
N PRO A 116 -14.06 -15.66 -0.57
CA PRO A 116 -12.91 -15.49 -1.45
C PRO A 116 -13.08 -14.35 -2.45
N ILE A 117 -14.26 -14.21 -3.08
CA ILE A 117 -14.52 -13.12 -4.03
C ILE A 117 -14.41 -11.75 -3.36
N VAL A 118 -14.99 -11.58 -2.16
CA VAL A 118 -14.87 -10.31 -1.42
C VAL A 118 -13.40 -10.01 -1.07
N LYS A 119 -12.62 -11.03 -0.67
CA LYS A 119 -11.19 -10.86 -0.42
C LYS A 119 -10.43 -10.46 -1.70
N LEU A 120 -10.73 -11.09 -2.84
CA LEU A 120 -10.15 -10.74 -4.13
C LEU A 120 -10.49 -9.30 -4.55
N THR A 121 -11.71 -8.84 -4.28
CA THR A 121 -12.12 -7.46 -4.50
C THR A 121 -11.27 -6.48 -3.67
N VAL A 122 -11.04 -6.79 -2.38
CA VAL A 122 -10.19 -5.97 -1.51
C VAL A 122 -8.74 -5.96 -2.00
N GLU A 123 -8.21 -7.12 -2.44
CA GLU A 123 -6.85 -7.19 -3.02
C GLU A 123 -6.75 -6.38 -4.31
N THR A 124 -7.77 -6.43 -5.17
CA THR A 124 -7.81 -5.63 -6.41
C THR A 124 -7.83 -4.13 -6.11
N GLU A 125 -8.54 -3.70 -5.07
CA GLU A 125 -8.55 -2.28 -4.64
C GLU A 125 -7.18 -1.84 -4.09
N LYS A 126 -6.46 -2.74 -3.38
CA LYS A 126 -5.06 -2.49 -2.99
C LYS A 126 -4.15 -2.36 -4.22
N ILE A 127 -4.32 -3.21 -5.23
CA ILE A 127 -3.58 -3.13 -6.50
C ILE A 127 -3.88 -1.82 -7.21
N LYS A 128 -5.15 -1.41 -7.29
CA LYS A 128 -5.57 -0.14 -7.86
C LYS A 128 -4.93 1.06 -7.16
N SER A 129 -4.78 1.02 -5.84
CA SER A 129 -4.06 2.06 -5.09
C SER A 129 -2.53 1.91 -5.13
N PHE A 130 -1.99 1.01 -5.96
CA PHE A 130 -0.58 0.68 -6.08
C PHE A 130 0.08 0.19 -4.77
N ASN A 131 -0.74 -0.30 -3.84
CA ASN A 131 -0.27 -0.95 -2.61
C ASN A 131 -0.04 -2.45 -2.88
N LEU A 132 1.17 -2.80 -3.30
CA LEU A 132 1.55 -4.14 -3.76
C LEU A 132 2.22 -4.99 -2.66
N ALA A 133 2.24 -4.54 -1.41
CA ALA A 133 2.97 -5.20 -0.32
C ALA A 133 2.33 -6.50 0.18
N SER A 134 1.02 -6.68 -0.01
CA SER A 134 0.29 -7.88 0.43
C SER A 134 0.81 -9.15 -0.27
N ASN A 135 0.92 -10.24 0.51
CA ASN A 135 1.23 -11.58 0.01
C ASN A 135 0.12 -12.58 0.37
N GLU A 136 -1.10 -12.10 0.61
CA GLU A 136 -2.20 -12.99 1.01
C GLU A 136 -2.59 -13.89 -0.17
N GLU A 137 -2.39 -15.19 -0.01
CA GLU A 137 -2.89 -16.19 -0.95
C GLU A 137 -4.33 -16.53 -0.59
N ILE A 138 -5.23 -16.31 -1.53
CA ILE A 138 -6.65 -16.57 -1.36
C ILE A 138 -6.98 -17.91 -2.00
N ASN A 139 -7.06 -18.94 -1.16
CA ASN A 139 -7.41 -20.29 -1.59
C ASN A 139 -8.93 -20.49 -1.64
N SER A 140 -9.40 -21.09 -2.71
CA SER A 140 -10.80 -21.51 -2.88
C SER A 140 -10.86 -22.94 -3.43
N PRO A 141 -11.79 -23.77 -2.99
CA PRO A 141 -12.02 -25.10 -3.55
C PRO A 141 -12.68 -25.06 -4.95
N ILE A 142 -13.08 -23.87 -5.41
CA ILE A 142 -13.70 -23.67 -6.72
C ILE A 142 -12.64 -23.26 -7.71
N ASN A 143 -12.47 -24.02 -8.77
CA ASN A 143 -11.42 -23.86 -9.76
C ASN A 143 -11.40 -22.46 -10.41
N GLU A 144 -12.56 -21.88 -10.71
CA GLU A 144 -12.68 -20.56 -11.33
C GLU A 144 -12.22 -19.45 -10.37
N VAL A 145 -12.55 -19.57 -9.11
CA VAL A 145 -12.12 -18.61 -8.07
C VAL A 145 -10.63 -18.76 -7.78
N HIS A 146 -10.13 -19.99 -7.79
CA HIS A 146 -8.70 -20.28 -7.64
C HIS A 146 -7.89 -19.68 -8.79
N ALA A 147 -8.31 -19.94 -10.04
CA ALA A 147 -7.68 -19.40 -11.25
C ALA A 147 -7.69 -17.84 -11.26
N LEU A 148 -8.78 -17.22 -10.80
CA LEU A 148 -8.85 -15.78 -10.65
C LEU A 148 -7.86 -15.27 -9.59
N SER A 149 -7.72 -15.98 -8.46
CA SER A 149 -6.75 -15.65 -7.42
C SER A 149 -5.32 -15.72 -7.92
N GLU A 150 -4.96 -16.77 -8.66
CA GLU A 150 -3.64 -16.91 -9.28
C GLU A 150 -3.37 -15.80 -10.30
N SER A 151 -4.36 -15.46 -11.14
CA SER A 151 -4.24 -14.38 -12.13
C SER A 151 -3.99 -13.02 -11.47
N ILE A 152 -4.73 -12.69 -10.39
CA ILE A 152 -4.53 -11.46 -9.62
C ILE A 152 -3.15 -11.47 -8.93
N SER A 153 -2.72 -12.60 -8.39
CA SER A 153 -1.40 -12.75 -7.76
C SER A 153 -0.27 -12.57 -8.78
N SER A 154 -0.41 -13.15 -9.97
CA SER A 154 0.54 -13.00 -11.09
C SER A 154 0.61 -11.55 -11.55
N MET A 155 -0.53 -10.88 -11.75
CA MET A 155 -0.61 -9.46 -12.08
C MET A 155 0.08 -8.61 -11.02
N ARG A 156 -0.19 -8.84 -9.74
CA ARG A 156 0.46 -8.15 -8.62
C ARG A 156 1.99 -8.32 -8.65
N THR A 157 2.45 -9.55 -8.89
CA THR A 157 3.89 -9.86 -8.99
C THR A 157 4.54 -9.13 -10.15
N SER A 158 3.89 -9.11 -11.31
CA SER A 158 4.35 -8.37 -12.49
C SER A 158 4.41 -6.87 -12.23
N LEU A 159 3.37 -6.29 -11.60
CA LEU A 159 3.36 -4.87 -11.22
C LEU A 159 4.42 -4.55 -10.16
N ARG A 160 4.71 -5.47 -9.23
CA ARG A 160 5.79 -5.31 -8.24
C ARG A 160 7.17 -5.29 -8.90
N ALA A 161 7.39 -6.13 -9.90
CA ALA A 161 8.60 -6.10 -10.70
C ALA A 161 8.70 -4.78 -11.49
N PHE A 162 7.62 -4.36 -12.12
CA PHE A 162 7.55 -3.12 -12.89
C PHE A 162 7.77 -1.86 -12.04
N LYS A 163 7.28 -1.84 -10.78
CA LYS A 163 7.50 -0.76 -9.81
C LYS A 163 8.99 -0.41 -9.61
N LYS A 164 9.91 -1.34 -9.87
CA LYS A 164 11.35 -1.09 -9.75
C LYS A 164 11.90 -0.21 -10.89
N TYR A 165 11.17 -0.03 -11.98
CA TYR A 165 11.58 0.72 -13.15
C TYR A 165 10.86 2.07 -13.30
N VAL A 166 9.78 2.31 -12.55
CA VAL A 166 8.99 3.54 -12.64
C VAL A 166 8.75 4.10 -11.24
N PRO A 167 8.89 5.42 -11.03
CA PRO A 167 8.56 6.05 -9.74
C PRO A 167 7.12 5.76 -9.32
N ALA A 168 6.95 5.28 -8.07
CA ALA A 168 5.63 4.86 -7.58
C ALA A 168 4.60 6.01 -7.55
N GLU A 169 5.06 7.22 -7.28
CA GLU A 169 4.24 8.43 -7.23
C GLU A 169 3.67 8.78 -8.60
N LEU A 170 4.46 8.59 -9.67
CA LEU A 170 3.98 8.78 -11.04
C LEU A 170 2.88 7.78 -11.39
N VAL A 171 3.09 6.51 -11.05
CA VAL A 171 2.08 5.47 -11.31
C VAL A 171 0.78 5.76 -10.54
N ARG A 172 0.88 6.18 -9.28
CA ARG A 172 -0.30 6.59 -8.50
C ARG A 172 -1.05 7.76 -9.13
N GLN A 173 -0.33 8.75 -9.64
CA GLN A 173 -0.94 9.90 -10.31
C GLN A 173 -1.69 9.46 -11.56
N LEU A 174 -1.09 8.65 -12.42
CA LEU A 174 -1.72 8.12 -13.63
C LEU A 174 -2.95 7.26 -13.33
N VAL A 175 -2.84 6.39 -12.32
CA VAL A 175 -3.98 5.56 -11.89
C VAL A 175 -5.13 6.41 -11.34
N ASN A 176 -4.81 7.45 -10.57
CA ASN A 176 -5.84 8.32 -9.97
C ASN A 176 -6.49 9.26 -11.00
N SER A 177 -5.74 9.74 -12.01
CA SER A 177 -6.31 10.55 -13.09
C SER A 177 -7.14 9.72 -14.06
N GLY A 178 -6.85 8.42 -14.18
CA GLY A 178 -7.48 7.55 -15.19
C GLY A 178 -7.06 7.86 -16.63
N GLU A 179 -6.02 8.70 -16.81
CA GLU A 179 -5.51 9.11 -18.10
C GLU A 179 -4.29 8.26 -18.50
N GLU A 180 -4.15 7.98 -19.77
CA GLU A 180 -2.94 7.36 -20.29
C GLU A 180 -1.78 8.37 -20.27
N ALA A 181 -0.56 7.85 -20.04
CA ALA A 181 0.64 8.67 -20.10
C ALA A 181 0.81 9.22 -21.54
N GLN A 182 0.84 10.53 -21.67
CA GLN A 182 1.07 11.21 -22.94
C GLN A 182 2.44 11.92 -22.93
N LEU A 183 3.06 12.04 -24.11
CA LEU A 183 4.25 12.85 -24.30
C LEU A 183 3.94 14.31 -23.96
N GLY A 184 4.84 14.94 -23.22
CA GLY A 184 4.71 16.33 -22.84
C GLY A 184 5.31 16.62 -21.48
N GLY A 185 5.40 17.90 -21.16
CA GLY A 185 5.93 18.35 -19.90
C GLY A 185 5.51 19.76 -19.57
N SER A 186 5.72 20.15 -18.34
CA SER A 186 5.47 21.49 -17.83
C SER A 186 6.74 22.10 -17.26
N LYS A 187 6.89 23.42 -17.39
CA LYS A 187 7.94 24.16 -16.71
C LYS A 187 7.57 24.33 -15.23
N LYS A 188 8.48 23.92 -14.35
CA LYS A 188 8.36 24.08 -12.91
C LYS A 188 9.69 24.51 -12.31
N GLU A 189 9.63 25.26 -11.21
CA GLU A 189 10.80 25.46 -10.37
C GLU A 189 11.00 24.21 -9.52
N MET A 190 12.18 23.63 -9.60
CA MET A 190 12.52 22.34 -9.01
C MET A 190 13.94 22.37 -8.47
N THR A 191 14.23 21.42 -7.57
CA THR A 191 15.61 21.16 -7.14
C THR A 191 16.08 19.84 -7.71
N ILE A 192 17.25 19.84 -8.32
CA ILE A 192 17.89 18.69 -8.95
C ILE A 192 19.17 18.37 -8.19
N LEU A 193 19.46 17.09 -8.06
CA LEU A 193 20.64 16.56 -7.40
C LEU A 193 21.33 15.54 -8.32
N PHE A 194 22.65 15.66 -8.44
CA PHE A 194 23.52 14.67 -9.06
C PHE A 194 24.55 14.16 -8.06
N THR A 195 24.85 12.88 -8.15
CA THR A 195 25.99 12.28 -7.42
C THR A 195 26.90 11.52 -8.36
N ASP A 196 28.15 11.38 -7.96
CA ASP A 196 29.16 10.59 -8.67
C ASP A 196 30.23 10.06 -7.68
N ILE A 197 30.74 8.85 -7.89
CA ILE A 197 31.79 8.27 -7.04
C ILE A 197 33.15 8.75 -7.52
N ILE A 198 33.95 9.32 -6.62
CA ILE A 198 35.28 9.83 -6.94
C ILE A 198 36.19 8.66 -7.36
N GLY A 199 36.75 8.75 -8.58
CA GLY A 199 37.71 7.77 -9.08
C GLY A 199 37.10 6.39 -9.38
N PHE A 200 35.81 6.32 -9.68
CA PHE A 200 35.10 5.06 -9.92
C PHE A 200 35.77 4.20 -11.01
N THR A 201 36.25 4.79 -12.10
CA THR A 201 36.99 4.07 -13.15
C THR A 201 38.18 3.30 -12.58
N THR A 202 38.96 3.94 -11.74
CA THR A 202 40.11 3.28 -11.09
C THR A 202 39.69 2.19 -10.11
N ILE A 203 38.57 2.40 -9.40
CA ILE A 203 37.99 1.39 -8.50
C ILE A 203 37.57 0.16 -9.30
N THR A 204 36.87 0.35 -10.43
CA THR A 204 36.38 -0.75 -11.28
C THR A 204 37.50 -1.59 -11.86
N GLU A 205 38.63 -0.97 -12.22
CA GLU A 205 39.82 -1.69 -12.75
C GLU A 205 40.45 -2.63 -11.71
N ASN A 206 40.28 -2.34 -10.42
CA ASN A 206 40.92 -3.07 -9.32
C ASN A 206 39.96 -4.02 -8.57
N MET A 207 38.71 -4.08 -8.92
CA MET A 207 37.70 -4.94 -8.26
C MET A 207 37.27 -6.10 -9.16
N VAL A 208 36.94 -7.23 -8.52
CA VAL A 208 36.28 -8.35 -9.20
C VAL A 208 34.84 -7.93 -9.58
N PRO A 209 34.37 -8.16 -10.82
CA PRO A 209 33.08 -7.67 -11.30
C PRO A 209 31.89 -8.02 -10.41
N GLU A 210 31.86 -9.23 -9.86
CA GLU A 210 30.79 -9.71 -8.99
C GLU A 210 30.75 -8.93 -7.66
N ALA A 211 31.91 -8.67 -7.06
CA ALA A 211 32.05 -7.88 -5.84
C ALA A 211 31.67 -6.42 -6.07
N LEU A 212 32.11 -5.85 -7.20
CA LEU A 212 31.74 -4.50 -7.63
C LEU A 212 30.23 -4.37 -7.77
N MET A 213 29.58 -5.28 -8.49
CA MET A 213 28.11 -5.25 -8.70
C MET A 213 27.35 -5.34 -7.39
N LEU A 214 27.79 -6.18 -6.46
CA LEU A 214 27.17 -6.32 -5.15
C LEU A 214 27.31 -5.03 -4.33
N GLN A 215 28.53 -4.49 -4.25
CA GLN A 215 28.82 -3.27 -3.49
C GLN A 215 28.12 -2.06 -4.11
N LEU A 216 28.17 -1.88 -5.44
CA LEU A 216 27.51 -0.79 -6.15
C LEU A 216 25.98 -0.85 -5.98
N SER A 217 25.39 -2.04 -6.08
CA SER A 217 23.95 -2.22 -5.87
C SER A 217 23.52 -1.84 -4.45
N SER A 218 24.32 -2.22 -3.44
CA SER A 218 24.08 -1.85 -2.05
C SER A 218 24.20 -0.33 -1.86
N TYR A 219 25.28 0.28 -2.39
CA TYR A 219 25.48 1.73 -2.37
C TYR A 219 24.32 2.50 -2.99
N LEU A 220 23.95 2.17 -4.23
CA LEU A 220 22.86 2.83 -4.93
C LEU A 220 21.52 2.65 -4.19
N GLY A 221 21.30 1.49 -3.58
CA GLY A 221 20.11 1.21 -2.76
C GLY A 221 20.03 2.09 -1.51
N ASP A 222 21.15 2.24 -0.78
CA ASP A 222 21.23 3.07 0.41
C ASP A 222 21.02 4.56 0.06
N MET A 223 21.69 5.05 -0.97
CA MET A 223 21.57 6.44 -1.44
C MET A 223 20.17 6.75 -1.94
N ALA A 224 19.57 5.89 -2.77
CA ALA A 224 18.20 6.04 -3.24
C ALA A 224 17.19 6.03 -2.08
N THR A 225 17.43 5.22 -1.06
CA THR A 225 16.58 5.19 0.13
C THR A 225 16.58 6.52 0.87
N VAL A 226 17.73 7.19 0.96
CA VAL A 226 17.84 8.54 1.56
C VAL A 226 17.09 9.57 0.73
N VAL A 227 17.22 9.54 -0.60
CA VAL A 227 16.46 10.42 -1.52
C VAL A 227 14.96 10.25 -1.29
N MET A 228 14.46 9.01 -1.32
CA MET A 228 13.03 8.71 -1.16
C MET A 228 12.50 9.06 0.24
N LYS A 229 13.28 8.87 1.30
CA LYS A 229 12.91 9.29 2.67
C LYS A 229 12.74 10.80 2.80
N ASN A 230 13.45 11.57 2.00
CA ASN A 230 13.31 13.02 1.90
C ASN A 230 12.34 13.43 0.78
N GLU A 231 11.46 12.54 0.35
CA GLU A 231 10.41 12.74 -0.64
C GLU A 231 10.96 13.18 -2.01
N GLY A 232 12.19 12.80 -2.35
CA GLY A 232 12.78 12.97 -3.66
C GLY A 232 12.38 11.86 -4.63
N THR A 233 12.36 12.19 -5.89
CA THR A 233 12.18 11.25 -6.99
C THR A 233 13.54 10.89 -7.58
N VAL A 234 13.90 9.61 -7.55
CA VAL A 234 15.06 9.11 -8.29
C VAL A 234 14.66 9.02 -9.75
N ASP A 235 15.31 9.79 -10.60
CA ASP A 235 15.09 9.77 -12.05
C ASP A 235 15.74 8.52 -12.66
N LYS A 236 17.04 8.42 -12.53
CA LYS A 236 17.84 7.33 -13.11
C LYS A 236 19.17 7.16 -12.39
N TYR A 237 19.75 5.99 -12.57
CA TYR A 237 21.14 5.73 -12.29
C TYR A 237 21.99 5.97 -13.54
N MET A 238 23.12 6.62 -13.39
CA MET A 238 24.04 6.96 -14.48
C MET A 238 25.41 6.36 -14.17
N GLY A 239 25.55 5.06 -14.44
CA GLY A 239 26.72 4.31 -14.00
C GLY A 239 26.75 4.19 -12.48
N ASP A 240 27.67 4.87 -11.85
CA ASP A 240 27.88 4.97 -10.40
C ASP A 240 27.15 6.15 -9.75
N GLY A 241 26.58 7.04 -10.54
CA GLY A 241 25.88 8.25 -10.08
C GLY A 241 24.37 8.08 -10.00
N ILE A 242 23.75 8.97 -9.23
CA ILE A 242 22.30 9.09 -9.09
C ILE A 242 21.89 10.48 -9.57
N MET A 243 20.87 10.52 -10.40
CA MET A 243 20.11 11.73 -10.69
C MET A 243 18.77 11.67 -9.95
N ALA A 244 18.49 12.69 -9.17
CA ALA A 244 17.25 12.83 -8.42
C ALA A 244 16.72 14.25 -8.47
N PHE A 245 15.43 14.43 -8.21
CA PHE A 245 14.81 15.76 -8.18
C PHE A 245 13.65 15.84 -7.17
N TRP A 246 13.30 17.09 -6.80
CA TRP A 246 12.18 17.45 -5.90
C TRP A 246 11.31 18.51 -6.56
N GLY A 247 10.00 18.52 -6.27
CA GLY A 247 9.01 19.43 -6.85
C GLY A 247 8.12 18.79 -7.91
N ALA A 248 8.39 17.54 -8.28
CA ALA A 248 7.55 16.73 -9.16
C ALA A 248 7.70 15.23 -8.84
N PRO A 249 6.75 14.35 -9.19
CA PRO A 249 5.44 14.69 -9.78
C PRO A 249 4.52 15.45 -8.83
N LEU A 250 4.72 15.32 -7.52
CA LEU A 250 4.00 16.07 -6.47
C LEU A 250 4.66 17.43 -6.25
N GLU A 251 3.85 18.47 -6.19
CA GLU A 251 4.33 19.82 -5.89
C GLU A 251 4.82 19.92 -4.43
N GLN A 252 5.99 20.53 -4.23
CA GLN A 252 6.64 20.68 -2.94
C GLN A 252 7.19 22.09 -2.82
N LYS A 253 6.72 22.88 -1.85
CA LYS A 253 7.20 24.25 -1.63
C LYS A 253 8.61 24.33 -1.04
N ASN A 254 9.06 23.28 -0.38
CA ASN A 254 10.35 23.21 0.32
C ASN A 254 11.33 22.22 -0.35
N HIS A 255 11.25 22.11 -1.68
CA HIS A 255 12.06 21.16 -2.46
C HIS A 255 13.58 21.36 -2.25
N ALA A 256 14.08 22.61 -2.15
CA ALA A 256 15.49 22.88 -1.91
C ALA A 256 15.95 22.44 -0.51
N LEU A 257 15.14 22.68 0.53
CA LEU A 257 15.40 22.21 1.89
C LEU A 257 15.50 20.68 1.95
N ARG A 258 14.55 19.99 1.31
CA ARG A 258 14.51 18.52 1.26
C ARG A 258 15.72 17.93 0.52
N ALA A 259 16.12 18.54 -0.56
CA ALA A 259 17.32 18.13 -1.30
C ALA A 259 18.59 18.31 -0.46
N CYS A 260 18.73 19.40 0.30
CA CYS A 260 19.85 19.60 1.22
C CYS A 260 19.83 18.59 2.37
N HIS A 261 18.67 18.29 2.95
CA HIS A 261 18.53 17.21 3.94
C HIS A 261 18.92 15.85 3.36
N ALA A 262 18.51 15.54 2.14
CA ALA A 262 18.88 14.31 1.47
C ALA A 262 20.41 14.24 1.26
N ALA A 263 21.05 15.31 0.79
CA ALA A 263 22.50 15.32 0.58
C ALA A 263 23.29 15.09 1.87
N LEU A 264 22.91 15.75 2.97
CA LEU A 264 23.54 15.49 4.28
C LEU A 264 23.24 14.08 4.81
N GLY A 265 22.02 13.60 4.59
CA GLY A 265 21.64 12.22 4.89
C GLY A 265 22.45 11.20 4.10
N MET A 266 22.70 11.46 2.81
CA MET A 266 23.56 10.64 1.95
C MET A 266 25.01 10.63 2.45
N ARG A 267 25.58 11.78 2.82
CA ARG A 267 26.92 11.89 3.43
C ARG A 267 27.03 11.05 4.71
N HIS A 268 25.99 11.09 5.56
CA HIS A 268 25.97 10.27 6.78
C HIS A 268 25.85 8.75 6.47
N ALA A 269 24.96 8.38 5.55
CA ALA A 269 24.80 6.99 5.12
C ALA A 269 26.09 6.44 4.48
N LEU A 270 26.75 7.27 3.66
CA LEU A 270 28.01 6.95 3.03
C LEU A 270 29.15 6.68 4.04
N SER A 271 29.21 7.47 5.10
CA SER A 271 30.18 7.23 6.17
C SER A 271 30.02 5.84 6.80
N LYS A 272 28.77 5.42 7.06
CA LYS A 272 28.46 4.07 7.56
C LYS A 272 28.72 2.99 6.52
N PHE A 273 28.35 3.25 5.26
CA PHE A 273 28.56 2.34 4.16
C PHE A 273 30.06 2.01 4.01
N ASN A 274 30.90 3.04 3.93
CA ASN A 274 32.36 2.88 3.76
C ASN A 274 33.06 2.19 4.94
N GLN A 275 32.47 2.16 6.12
CA GLN A 275 32.97 1.38 7.27
C GLN A 275 32.69 -0.12 7.15
N ASN A 276 31.70 -0.52 6.36
CA ASN A 276 31.27 -1.90 6.22
C ASN A 276 31.89 -2.61 4.99
N TRP A 277 32.58 -1.88 4.12
CA TRP A 277 33.17 -2.41 2.89
C TRP A 277 34.69 -2.15 2.85
N GLU A 278 35.42 -3.06 2.25
CA GLU A 278 36.88 -2.93 2.11
C GLU A 278 37.28 -1.77 1.18
N VAL A 279 36.48 -1.56 0.12
CA VAL A 279 36.71 -0.48 -0.84
C VAL A 279 35.74 0.68 -0.54
N SER A 280 36.31 1.86 -0.29
CA SER A 280 35.52 3.08 -0.05
C SER A 280 34.99 3.66 -1.34
N PHE A 281 33.75 4.16 -1.31
CA PHE A 281 33.11 4.89 -2.40
C PHE A 281 32.92 6.38 -2.03
N PRO A 282 33.99 7.20 -2.03
CA PRO A 282 33.84 8.64 -1.77
C PRO A 282 32.95 9.26 -2.85
N THR A 283 31.97 10.04 -2.45
CA THR A 283 30.90 10.51 -3.35
C THR A 283 30.81 12.03 -3.33
N ARG A 284 30.67 12.63 -4.49
CA ARG A 284 30.40 14.06 -4.71
C ARG A 284 28.93 14.28 -4.99
N ILE A 285 28.42 15.44 -4.57
CA ILE A 285 27.02 15.80 -4.75
C ILE A 285 26.93 17.24 -5.26
N GLY A 286 26.17 17.45 -6.34
CA GLY A 286 25.82 18.77 -6.85
C GLY A 286 24.31 19.01 -6.73
N ILE A 287 23.90 20.21 -6.29
CA ILE A 287 22.49 20.57 -6.11
C ILE A 287 22.22 21.93 -6.75
N HIS A 288 21.19 22.01 -7.56
CA HIS A 288 20.73 23.27 -8.14
C HIS A 288 19.22 23.38 -8.11
N THR A 289 18.72 24.57 -7.84
CA THR A 289 17.30 24.92 -7.88
C THR A 289 17.04 25.88 -9.03
N GLY A 290 16.06 25.56 -9.89
CA GLY A 290 15.74 26.44 -11.01
C GLY A 290 14.60 25.92 -11.88
N GLU A 291 14.20 26.75 -12.85
CA GLU A 291 13.18 26.39 -13.83
C GLU A 291 13.63 25.21 -14.68
N THR A 292 12.79 24.22 -14.79
CA THR A 292 13.09 22.96 -15.48
C THR A 292 11.84 22.42 -16.16
N LEU A 293 11.97 21.86 -17.35
CA LEU A 293 10.91 21.14 -18.02
C LEU A 293 10.86 19.71 -17.43
N VAL A 294 9.73 19.34 -16.82
CA VAL A 294 9.50 18.01 -16.25
C VAL A 294 8.29 17.35 -16.90
N GLY A 295 8.38 16.08 -17.25
CA GLY A 295 7.29 15.34 -17.85
C GLY A 295 7.72 14.05 -18.54
N ASN A 296 6.79 13.49 -19.33
CA ASN A 296 7.02 12.27 -20.11
C ASN A 296 7.76 12.61 -21.41
N MET A 297 8.99 12.20 -21.51
CA MET A 297 9.88 12.45 -22.63
C MET A 297 10.33 11.17 -23.30
N GLY A 298 10.43 11.17 -24.62
CA GLY A 298 10.83 10.01 -25.40
C GLY A 298 9.98 9.81 -26.64
N SER A 299 9.59 8.57 -26.90
CA SER A 299 8.68 8.21 -28.00
C SER A 299 7.34 7.71 -27.45
N THR A 300 6.35 7.56 -28.33
CA THR A 300 5.04 6.96 -27.98
C THR A 300 5.16 5.53 -27.45
N GLU A 301 6.20 4.80 -27.85
CA GLU A 301 6.43 3.42 -27.42
C GLU A 301 7.28 3.33 -26.13
N ARG A 302 8.11 4.34 -25.87
CA ARG A 302 9.00 4.38 -24.71
C ARG A 302 9.16 5.79 -24.17
N MET A 303 8.61 6.02 -23.03
CA MET A 303 8.68 7.30 -22.31
C MET A 303 9.44 7.13 -20.99
N ASN A 304 10.16 8.19 -20.61
CA ASN A 304 10.71 8.34 -19.28
C ASN A 304 10.11 9.60 -18.65
N TYR A 305 9.66 9.52 -17.42
CA TYR A 305 9.33 10.70 -16.66
C TYR A 305 10.63 11.29 -16.11
N THR A 306 11.03 12.40 -16.65
CA THR A 306 12.37 12.99 -16.40
C THR A 306 12.32 14.51 -16.48
N VAL A 307 13.44 15.13 -16.18
CA VAL A 307 13.66 16.58 -16.25
C VAL A 307 14.68 16.91 -17.34
N VAL A 308 14.45 18.03 -18.05
CA VAL A 308 15.33 18.53 -19.12
C VAL A 308 15.43 20.04 -19.02
N GLY A 309 16.63 20.57 -19.27
CA GLY A 309 16.88 22.00 -19.31
C GLY A 309 18.28 22.36 -18.85
N ASP A 310 18.59 23.66 -18.89
CA ASP A 310 19.88 24.19 -18.47
C ASP A 310 20.19 23.89 -17.00
N SER A 311 19.16 23.89 -16.13
CA SER A 311 19.28 23.56 -14.72
C SER A 311 19.83 22.15 -14.49
N VAL A 312 19.46 21.17 -15.32
CA VAL A 312 19.99 19.79 -15.26
C VAL A 312 21.49 19.77 -15.55
N ASN A 313 21.90 20.47 -16.62
CA ASN A 313 23.31 20.57 -17.03
C ASN A 313 24.14 21.31 -15.98
N LEU A 314 23.58 22.38 -15.39
CA LEU A 314 24.26 23.12 -14.32
C LEU A 314 24.48 22.23 -13.10
N THR A 315 23.47 21.46 -12.68
CA THR A 315 23.57 20.54 -11.52
C THR A 315 24.71 19.52 -11.72
N SER A 316 24.79 18.91 -12.91
CA SER A 316 25.88 17.97 -13.23
C SER A 316 27.26 18.63 -13.18
N ARG A 317 27.36 19.90 -13.61
CA ARG A 317 28.61 20.63 -13.52
C ARG A 317 29.00 21.03 -12.11
N LEU A 318 28.01 21.30 -11.24
CA LEU A 318 28.24 21.52 -9.80
C LEU A 318 28.77 20.26 -9.13
N GLU A 319 28.21 19.09 -9.47
CA GLU A 319 28.74 17.82 -8.99
C GLU A 319 30.24 17.69 -9.36
N GLY A 320 30.57 17.85 -10.63
CA GLY A 320 31.97 17.78 -11.11
C GLY A 320 32.91 18.84 -10.51
N ALA A 321 32.40 20.04 -10.19
CA ALA A 321 33.17 21.11 -9.59
C ALA A 321 33.71 20.79 -8.18
N ASN A 322 33.04 19.88 -7.45
CA ASN A 322 33.55 19.37 -6.16
C ASN A 322 35.01 18.86 -6.27
N ASN A 323 35.37 18.25 -7.40
CA ASN A 323 36.72 17.74 -7.61
C ASN A 323 37.78 18.86 -7.60
N PHE A 324 37.43 20.01 -8.15
CA PHE A 324 38.34 21.16 -8.16
C PHE A 324 38.51 21.78 -6.76
N TYR A 325 37.38 21.98 -6.07
CA TYR A 325 37.39 22.58 -4.74
C TYR A 325 37.73 21.60 -3.60
N GLY A 326 37.71 20.29 -3.83
CA GLY A 326 37.90 19.28 -2.78
C GLY A 326 36.79 19.26 -1.76
N THR A 327 35.56 19.44 -2.21
CA THR A 327 34.34 19.47 -1.40
C THR A 327 33.46 18.26 -1.71
N ASP A 328 32.54 17.93 -0.80
CA ASP A 328 31.62 16.81 -0.97
C ASP A 328 30.28 17.25 -1.59
N ILE A 329 29.76 18.42 -1.18
CA ILE A 329 28.42 18.89 -1.55
C ILE A 329 28.48 20.34 -1.99
N LEU A 330 28.22 20.60 -3.26
CA LEU A 330 28.07 21.94 -3.83
C LEU A 330 26.64 22.28 -4.17
N VAL A 331 26.27 23.53 -3.88
CA VAL A 331 24.94 24.07 -4.21
C VAL A 331 25.06 25.39 -4.96
N SER A 332 24.08 25.71 -5.81
CA SER A 332 23.99 27.03 -6.46
C SER A 332 23.40 28.07 -5.52
N GLN A 333 23.51 29.36 -5.94
CA GLN A 333 22.91 30.51 -5.24
C GLN A 333 21.44 30.32 -4.98
N GLU A 334 20.67 29.84 -5.95
CA GLU A 334 19.22 29.67 -5.83
C GLU A 334 18.85 28.62 -4.78
N THR A 335 19.63 27.52 -4.68
CA THR A 335 19.48 26.52 -3.63
C THR A 335 19.86 27.10 -2.27
N TYR A 336 20.98 27.85 -2.19
CA TYR A 336 21.40 28.52 -0.99
C TYR A 336 20.31 29.47 -0.46
N ASP A 337 19.75 30.30 -1.32
CA ASP A 337 18.73 31.28 -0.92
C ASP A 337 17.49 30.65 -0.31
N GLN A 338 17.08 29.50 -0.81
CA GLN A 338 15.93 28.77 -0.29
C GLN A 338 16.25 27.91 0.95
N ALA A 339 17.54 27.56 1.19
CA ALA A 339 17.92 26.64 2.26
C ALA A 339 18.70 27.29 3.42
N LYS A 340 19.19 28.50 3.28
CA LYS A 340 20.05 29.18 4.28
C LYS A 340 19.44 29.36 5.66
N SER A 341 18.13 29.19 5.82
CA SER A 341 17.45 29.28 7.12
C SER A 341 17.71 28.06 8.03
N GLU A 342 18.07 26.91 7.48
CA GLU A 342 18.25 25.67 8.23
C GLU A 342 19.68 25.14 8.20
N PHE A 343 20.50 25.57 7.24
CA PHE A 343 21.82 25.00 6.99
C PHE A 343 22.92 26.06 7.04
N TYR A 344 24.12 25.64 7.43
CA TYR A 344 25.35 26.39 7.27
C TYR A 344 25.95 26.14 5.90
N PHE A 345 26.34 27.22 5.26
CA PHE A 345 27.00 27.21 3.96
C PHE A 345 28.30 28.02 4.00
N ARG A 346 29.26 27.61 3.18
CA ARG A 346 30.48 28.38 2.92
C ARG A 346 30.44 28.86 1.45
N PRO A 347 30.51 30.16 1.17
CA PRO A 347 30.70 30.64 -0.21
C PRO A 347 32.03 30.14 -0.73
N LEU A 348 32.04 29.63 -1.97
CA LEU A 348 33.26 29.05 -2.55
C LEU A 348 33.79 29.85 -3.72
N ASP A 349 32.94 30.22 -4.69
CA ASP A 349 33.39 30.91 -5.89
C ASP A 349 32.22 31.53 -6.66
N ILE A 350 32.54 32.38 -7.61
CA ILE A 350 31.64 32.89 -8.66
C ILE A 350 32.15 32.32 -9.98
N VAL A 351 31.36 31.51 -10.66
CA VAL A 351 31.85 30.72 -11.80
C VAL A 351 31.01 30.93 -13.05
N THR A 352 31.65 30.93 -14.21
CA THR A 352 30.96 30.65 -15.46
C THR A 352 31.14 29.17 -15.84
N VAL A 353 30.05 28.58 -16.32
CA VAL A 353 30.05 27.19 -16.79
C VAL A 353 29.85 27.19 -18.32
N LYS A 354 30.41 26.20 -19.01
CA LYS A 354 30.31 26.05 -20.46
C LYS A 354 28.86 26.18 -20.93
N GLY A 355 28.59 27.12 -21.88
CA GLY A 355 27.26 27.33 -22.44
C GLY A 355 26.34 28.26 -21.66
N ARG A 356 26.82 28.85 -20.53
CA ARG A 356 26.09 29.89 -19.79
C ARG A 356 26.95 31.12 -19.64
N SER A 357 26.43 32.28 -20.05
CA SER A 357 27.14 33.57 -19.96
C SER A 357 26.99 34.22 -18.59
N THR A 358 25.94 33.89 -17.85
CA THR A 358 25.69 34.48 -16.53
C THR A 358 26.47 33.70 -15.45
N PRO A 359 27.34 34.41 -14.69
CA PRO A 359 28.03 33.78 -13.56
C PRO A 359 27.07 33.22 -12.49
N VAL A 360 27.49 32.15 -11.85
CA VAL A 360 26.73 31.48 -10.77
C VAL A 360 27.60 31.44 -9.51
N SER A 361 27.07 31.90 -8.39
CA SER A 361 27.74 31.75 -7.10
C SER A 361 27.57 30.31 -6.58
N LEU A 362 28.68 29.75 -6.12
CA LEU A 362 28.77 28.40 -5.58
C LEU A 362 28.94 28.41 -4.05
N TYR A 363 28.26 27.50 -3.39
CA TYR A 363 28.36 27.30 -1.95
C TYR A 363 28.62 25.84 -1.61
N GLU A 364 29.43 25.60 -0.62
CA GLU A 364 29.53 24.29 0.03
C GLU A 364 28.43 24.17 1.08
N LEU A 365 27.65 23.07 1.04
CA LEU A 365 26.73 22.71 2.10
C LEU A 365 27.48 22.03 3.26
N VAL A 366 27.65 22.74 4.37
CA VAL A 366 28.46 22.30 5.49
C VAL A 366 27.68 21.37 6.44
N GLY A 367 26.50 21.76 6.86
CA GLY A 367 25.67 20.98 7.77
C GLY A 367 24.47 21.74 8.30
N LEU A 368 23.66 21.07 9.09
CA LEU A 368 22.48 21.64 9.78
C LEU A 368 22.89 22.64 10.85
N HIS A 369 22.08 23.64 11.06
CA HIS A 369 22.23 24.56 12.18
C HIS A 369 22.22 23.78 13.51
N GLY A 370 23.19 24.09 14.38
CA GLY A 370 23.36 23.42 15.68
C GLY A 370 24.02 22.03 15.64
N GLN A 371 24.36 21.49 14.44
CA GLN A 371 25.01 20.19 14.31
C GLN A 371 26.46 20.28 13.78
N VAL A 372 26.94 21.48 13.47
CA VAL A 372 28.31 21.72 13.01
C VAL A 372 29.17 22.12 14.20
N GLU A 373 30.36 21.54 14.30
CA GLU A 373 31.32 21.86 15.34
C GLU A 373 31.73 23.34 15.31
N GLN A 374 31.82 24.01 16.47
CA GLN A 374 32.12 25.41 16.58
C GLN A 374 33.44 25.76 15.88
N LYS A 375 34.45 24.91 16.00
CA LYS A 375 35.75 25.10 15.35
C LYS A 375 35.63 25.20 13.82
N ARG A 376 34.78 24.36 13.20
CA ARG A 376 34.52 24.42 11.75
C ARG A 376 33.76 25.69 11.38
N LEU A 377 32.80 26.13 12.20
CA LEU A 377 32.07 27.40 11.98
C LEU A 377 32.98 28.61 12.07
N ASP A 378 33.93 28.63 13.00
CA ASP A 378 34.88 29.74 13.14
C ASP A 378 35.86 29.80 11.96
N MET A 379 36.31 28.65 11.45
CA MET A 379 37.10 28.59 10.22
C MET A 379 36.29 29.16 9.02
N ILE A 380 35.00 28.76 8.89
CA ILE A 380 34.15 29.25 7.79
C ILE A 380 33.95 30.77 7.89
N LYS A 381 33.77 31.34 9.09
CA LYS A 381 33.67 32.79 9.27
C LYS A 381 34.94 33.49 8.81
N GLN A 382 36.12 32.98 9.17
CA GLN A 382 37.41 33.52 8.70
C GLN A 382 37.54 33.40 7.17
N PHE A 383 37.13 32.24 6.62
CA PHE A 383 37.13 32.04 5.17
C PHE A 383 36.25 33.06 4.45
N ILE A 384 35.07 33.37 4.97
CA ILE A 384 34.16 34.38 4.41
C ILE A 384 34.79 35.75 4.45
N ILE A 385 35.51 36.12 5.51
CA ILE A 385 36.23 37.40 5.59
C ILE A 385 37.32 37.48 4.51
N GLY A 386 38.16 36.43 4.38
CA GLY A 386 39.17 36.33 3.35
C GLY A 386 38.61 36.34 1.93
N PHE A 387 37.48 35.65 1.73
CA PHE A 387 36.78 35.63 0.43
C PHE A 387 36.25 37.05 0.04
N ASN A 388 35.67 37.76 1.01
CA ASN A 388 35.21 39.14 0.78
C ASN A 388 36.38 40.10 0.49
N ALA A 389 37.50 39.96 1.18
CA ALA A 389 38.74 40.71 0.90
C ALA A 389 39.24 40.42 -0.53
N TYR A 390 39.23 39.16 -0.95
CA TYR A 390 39.59 38.75 -2.31
C TYR A 390 38.70 39.44 -3.37
N ILE A 391 37.37 39.43 -3.17
CA ILE A 391 36.38 40.05 -4.06
C ILE A 391 36.59 41.59 -4.09
N ALA A 392 36.91 42.21 -2.96
CA ALA A 392 37.17 43.65 -2.82
C ALA A 392 38.52 44.06 -3.40
N GLN A 393 39.32 43.15 -3.96
CA GLN A 393 40.68 43.33 -4.48
C GLN A 393 41.71 43.62 -3.37
N ASP A 394 41.37 43.37 -2.12
CA ASP A 394 42.27 43.50 -0.98
C ASP A 394 43.03 42.20 -0.77
N TRP A 395 43.86 41.88 -1.77
CA TRP A 395 44.51 40.56 -1.88
C TRP A 395 45.57 40.34 -0.79
N ALA A 396 46.15 41.43 -0.23
CA ALA A 396 47.11 41.33 0.86
C ALA A 396 46.44 40.83 2.16
N ASP A 397 45.32 41.43 2.51
CA ASP A 397 44.54 41.01 3.67
C ASP A 397 43.94 39.59 3.47
N GLY A 398 43.42 39.34 2.25
CA GLY A 398 42.96 38.00 1.87
C GLY A 398 44.06 36.95 2.03
N GLN A 399 45.28 37.21 1.56
CA GLN A 399 46.43 36.31 1.74
C GLN A 399 46.70 36.04 3.22
N ALA A 400 46.79 37.05 4.06
CA ALA A 400 47.10 36.89 5.48
C ALA A 400 46.07 36.01 6.19
N ILE A 401 44.78 36.22 5.87
CA ILE A 401 43.67 35.40 6.42
C ILE A 401 43.77 33.94 5.97
N PHE A 402 43.97 33.70 4.67
CA PHE A 402 44.06 32.33 4.14
C PHE A 402 45.32 31.62 4.61
N GLU A 403 46.44 32.33 4.84
CA GLU A 403 47.66 31.75 5.47
C GLU A 403 47.37 31.29 6.90
N GLN A 404 46.63 32.06 7.69
CA GLN A 404 46.22 31.68 9.06
C GLN A 404 45.33 30.44 9.03
N ILE A 405 44.29 30.41 8.17
CA ILE A 405 43.42 29.23 8.06
C ILE A 405 44.24 27.99 7.65
N ARG A 406 45.17 28.12 6.66
CA ARG A 406 45.99 27.00 6.21
C ARG A 406 46.86 26.41 7.32
N GLN A 407 47.35 27.21 8.27
CA GLN A 407 48.16 26.72 9.40
C GLN A 407 47.33 25.79 10.30
N GLU A 408 46.03 26.06 10.49
CA GLU A 408 45.16 25.23 11.32
C GLU A 408 44.47 24.10 10.52
N TYR A 409 44.22 24.31 9.24
CA TYR A 409 43.52 23.41 8.31
C TYR A 409 44.30 23.22 7.00
N PRO A 410 45.43 22.50 7.04
CA PRO A 410 46.32 22.36 5.89
C PRO A 410 45.67 21.64 4.68
N ASP A 411 44.68 20.79 4.95
CA ASP A 411 43.98 20.02 3.93
C ASP A 411 42.76 20.72 3.33
N ASP A 412 42.45 21.96 3.78
CA ASP A 412 41.32 22.72 3.24
C ASP A 412 41.64 23.30 1.87
N ARG A 413 41.31 22.56 0.83
CA ARG A 413 41.64 22.92 -0.56
C ARG A 413 41.08 24.28 -1.05
N PRO A 414 39.85 24.73 -0.67
CA PRO A 414 39.37 26.06 -1.00
C PRO A 414 40.31 27.15 -0.44
N THR A 415 40.79 27.00 0.77
CA THR A 415 41.76 27.95 1.36
C THR A 415 43.05 27.97 0.57
N GLU A 416 43.59 26.82 0.15
CA GLU A 416 44.78 26.77 -0.70
C GLU A 416 44.57 27.44 -2.05
N ILE A 417 43.41 27.28 -2.69
CA ILE A 417 43.06 27.88 -3.97
C ILE A 417 43.09 29.42 -3.84
N TYR A 418 42.39 29.95 -2.83
CA TYR A 418 42.30 31.38 -2.64
C TYR A 418 43.64 32.03 -2.21
N LEU A 419 44.40 31.31 -1.38
CA LEU A 419 45.76 31.76 -1.06
C LEU A 419 46.63 31.90 -2.31
N LYS A 420 46.66 30.91 -3.20
CA LYS A 420 47.37 30.95 -4.46
C LYS A 420 46.88 32.07 -5.36
N ARG A 421 45.59 32.31 -5.43
CA ARG A 421 44.96 33.39 -6.20
C ARG A 421 45.39 34.80 -5.67
N CYS A 422 45.34 34.98 -4.34
CA CYS A 422 45.77 36.23 -3.71
C CYS A 422 47.25 36.53 -4.00
N ILE A 423 48.14 35.57 -3.82
CA ILE A 423 49.57 35.70 -4.13
C ILE A 423 49.79 36.02 -5.60
N HIS A 424 49.06 35.35 -6.49
CA HIS A 424 49.19 35.58 -7.93
C HIS A 424 48.75 37.00 -8.34
N LEU A 425 47.57 37.45 -7.83
CA LEU A 425 47.00 38.74 -8.17
C LEU A 425 47.77 39.92 -7.57
N GLN A 426 48.42 39.74 -6.43
CA GLN A 426 49.37 40.75 -5.90
C GLN A 426 50.60 40.88 -6.78
N LYS A 427 51.12 39.74 -7.30
CA LYS A 427 52.31 39.76 -8.16
C LYS A 427 52.02 40.24 -9.60
N PHE A 428 50.83 39.93 -10.06
CA PHE A 428 50.36 40.24 -11.43
C PHE A 428 48.97 40.87 -11.35
N PRO A 429 48.86 42.13 -10.95
CA PRO A 429 47.58 42.82 -10.89
C PRO A 429 46.93 42.88 -12.26
N PRO A 430 45.61 42.60 -12.35
CA PRO A 430 44.91 42.64 -13.63
C PRO A 430 44.83 44.08 -14.17
N GLU A 431 44.92 44.18 -15.50
CA GLU A 431 44.72 45.44 -16.19
C GLU A 431 43.22 45.65 -16.45
N GLY A 432 42.66 46.79 -16.02
CA GLY A 432 41.27 47.16 -16.28
C GLY A 432 40.23 46.63 -15.23
N ASN A 433 38.98 46.49 -15.64
CA ASN A 433 37.90 45.97 -14.78
C ASN A 433 38.10 44.49 -14.53
N TRP A 434 38.56 44.14 -13.35
CA TRP A 434 38.64 42.74 -12.91
C TRP A 434 37.34 42.29 -12.29
N GLU A 435 36.89 41.10 -12.67
CA GLU A 435 35.74 40.43 -12.08
C GLU A 435 36.20 39.13 -11.40
N PRO A 436 35.70 38.82 -10.18
CA PRO A 436 36.10 37.62 -9.45
C PRO A 436 35.39 36.36 -10.02
N VAL A 437 35.46 36.18 -11.35
CA VAL A 437 34.76 35.11 -12.04
C VAL A 437 35.74 34.04 -12.51
N THR A 438 35.52 32.81 -12.10
CA THR A 438 36.32 31.65 -12.50
C THR A 438 35.66 30.89 -13.65
N HIS A 439 36.43 30.66 -14.74
CA HIS A 439 35.97 29.84 -15.86
C HIS A 439 36.21 28.36 -15.57
N LEU A 440 35.19 27.66 -15.01
CA LEU A 440 35.31 26.25 -14.62
C LEU A 440 35.64 25.30 -15.76
N SER A 441 35.29 25.65 -17.00
CA SER A 441 35.62 24.81 -18.18
C SER A 441 37.12 24.60 -18.40
N ALA A 442 37.98 25.42 -17.81
CA ALA A 442 39.44 25.27 -17.87
C ALA A 442 39.96 24.24 -16.85
N TYR A 443 39.18 23.88 -15.86
CA TYR A 443 39.59 23.03 -14.71
C TYR A 443 38.83 21.72 -14.60
N ILE A 444 37.65 21.62 -15.23
CA ILE A 444 36.83 20.38 -15.25
C ILE A 444 37.04 19.79 -16.67
N ALA A 445 38.07 18.97 -16.82
CA ALA A 445 38.16 18.04 -17.95
C ALA A 445 37.04 16.99 -17.87
N LYS A 446 36.49 16.66 -19.04
CA LYS A 446 35.45 15.64 -19.18
C LYS A 446 35.86 14.29 -18.60
#